data_facd79791accd314335a4539840ab0cc
#
_entry.id   facd79791accd314335a4539840ab0cc
#
_cell.length_a   1.000
_cell.length_b   1.000
_cell.length_c   1.000
_cell.angle_alpha   90.00
_cell.angle_beta   90.00
_cell.angle_gamma   90.00
#
_symmetry.space_group_name_H-M   'P 1'
#
loop_
_entity.id
_entity.type
_entity.pdbx_description
1 polymer ?
#
loop_
_entity_poly.entity_id
_entity_poly.type
_entity_poly.pdbx_seq_one_letter_code
_entity_poly.pdbx_strand_id
1 'polypeptide(L)'
;TVDTRHRKIRAIFNKAVHLGYMKKNPAIGAHISGHDVAKTKAQFMETDKVHLLLEELANFHSISRAVIFLAVQTGMRFEEIIALTKKDINFAKRSITVNKAWDYKYTNTFIDTKTKKSRVIYIDNSTVQYLQSYLTWHTDYMKEHDIQNPLMLLFITYHNKPIDNASCNKALKKICNTINSEPVTLHKLRHTHTGLCVEAGMDIIYVADRLGHDDINTTLKYYSHLSSNLRQHNQSKVDAFFTLKTNENTTNFATNTTKTTE
;
A
#
# COMPACT_ATOMS: atom_id res chain seq x y z
N THR A 1 -0.75 18.89 -12.39
CA THR A 1 0.41 19.73 -12.76
C THR A 1 0.31 20.16 -14.20
N VAL A 2 1.00 21.25 -14.58
CA VAL A 2 1.02 21.78 -15.97
C VAL A 2 1.54 20.70 -16.92
N ASP A 3 2.59 19.97 -16.55
CA ASP A 3 3.15 18.86 -17.32
C ASP A 3 2.13 17.73 -17.62
N THR A 4 1.32 17.34 -16.62
CA THR A 4 0.26 16.32 -16.82
C THR A 4 -0.82 16.81 -17.80
N ARG A 5 -1.21 18.09 -17.72
CA ARG A 5 -2.16 18.69 -18.65
C ARG A 5 -1.57 18.76 -20.05
N HIS A 6 -0.33 19.20 -20.18
CA HIS A 6 0.38 19.27 -21.45
C HIS A 6 0.50 17.88 -22.12
N ARG A 7 0.87 16.84 -21.38
CA ARG A 7 0.89 15.46 -21.91
C ARG A 7 -0.47 15.00 -22.43
N LYS A 8 -1.58 15.32 -21.74
CA LYS A 8 -2.93 15.00 -22.21
C LYS A 8 -3.30 15.77 -23.48
N ILE A 9 -3.01 17.07 -23.54
CA ILE A 9 -3.24 17.91 -24.71
C ILE A 9 -2.43 17.40 -25.90
N ARG A 10 -1.16 17.08 -25.68
CA ARG A 10 -0.28 16.52 -26.71
C ARG A 10 -0.81 15.18 -27.27
N ALA A 11 -1.37 14.33 -26.42
CA ALA A 11 -1.97 13.07 -26.84
C ALA A 11 -3.22 13.30 -27.69
N ILE A 12 -4.08 14.28 -27.33
CA ILE A 12 -5.28 14.64 -28.11
C ILE A 12 -4.87 15.15 -29.50
N PHE A 13 -3.92 16.05 -29.58
CA PHE A 13 -3.45 16.59 -30.86
C PHE A 13 -2.73 15.54 -31.71
N ASN A 14 -1.97 14.61 -31.11
CA ASN A 14 -1.40 13.48 -31.85
C ASN A 14 -2.52 12.64 -32.50
N LYS A 15 -3.62 12.40 -31.77
CA LYS A 15 -4.78 11.68 -32.32
C LYS A 15 -5.45 12.47 -33.47
N ALA A 16 -5.60 13.78 -33.31
CA ALA A 16 -6.16 14.66 -34.35
C ALA A 16 -5.30 14.66 -35.63
N VAL A 17 -3.98 14.66 -35.50
CA VAL A 17 -3.05 14.53 -36.66
C VAL A 17 -3.20 13.15 -37.30
N HIS A 18 -3.26 12.09 -36.49
CA HIS A 18 -3.44 10.73 -37.01
C HIS A 18 -4.76 10.52 -37.75
N LEU A 19 -5.82 11.22 -37.32
CA LEU A 19 -7.15 11.18 -37.97
C LEU A 19 -7.28 12.16 -39.15
N GLY A 20 -6.21 12.88 -39.51
CA GLY A 20 -6.23 13.83 -40.63
C GLY A 20 -6.91 15.19 -40.35
N TYR A 21 -7.36 15.47 -39.13
CA TYR A 21 -7.97 16.74 -38.74
C TYR A 21 -6.97 17.89 -38.68
N MET A 22 -5.66 17.58 -38.51
CA MET A 22 -4.58 18.55 -38.40
C MET A 22 -3.35 18.03 -39.11
N LYS A 23 -2.57 18.94 -39.72
CA LYS A 23 -1.30 18.60 -40.37
C LYS A 23 -0.14 18.41 -39.39
N LYS A 24 -0.14 19.16 -38.29
CA LYS A 24 0.92 19.13 -37.26
C LYS A 24 0.34 19.29 -35.86
N ASN A 25 0.97 18.69 -34.88
CA ASN A 25 0.60 18.85 -33.48
C ASN A 25 1.20 20.18 -32.94
N PRO A 26 0.38 21.18 -32.57
CA PRO A 26 0.87 22.47 -32.07
C PRO A 26 1.49 22.36 -30.65
N ALA A 27 1.26 21.30 -29.94
CA ALA A 27 1.86 21.08 -28.60
C ALA A 27 3.28 20.46 -28.66
N ILE A 28 3.80 20.14 -29.87
CA ILE A 28 5.19 19.69 -30.03
C ILE A 28 6.08 20.94 -30.00
N GLY A 29 7.08 20.93 -29.10
CA GLY A 29 8.01 22.05 -28.91
C GLY A 29 7.48 23.19 -28.04
N ALA A 30 6.25 23.10 -27.51
CA ALA A 30 5.77 24.06 -26.54
C ALA A 30 6.59 23.99 -25.23
N HIS A 31 7.15 25.14 -24.85
CA HIS A 31 7.91 25.26 -23.59
C HIS A 31 6.93 25.23 -22.41
N ILE A 32 7.13 24.27 -21.51
CA ILE A 32 6.37 24.22 -20.26
C ILE A 32 7.15 25.06 -19.25
N SER A 33 6.69 26.30 -19.03
CA SER A 33 7.19 27.13 -17.94
C SER A 33 6.41 26.83 -16.65
N GLY A 34 7.11 26.59 -15.58
CA GLY A 34 6.54 26.39 -14.25
C GLY A 34 7.67 26.20 -13.27
N HIS A 35 7.50 26.67 -12.04
CA HIS A 35 8.43 26.28 -11.00
C HIS A 35 8.27 24.76 -10.80
N ASP A 36 9.34 24.00 -10.94
CA ASP A 36 9.43 22.68 -10.35
C ASP A 36 9.25 22.87 -8.84
N VAL A 37 8.02 22.74 -8.40
CA VAL A 37 7.80 22.43 -6.98
C VAL A 37 8.58 21.14 -6.80
N ALA A 38 9.71 21.24 -6.10
CA ALA A 38 10.59 20.13 -5.81
C ALA A 38 9.69 18.94 -5.53
N LYS A 39 9.83 17.87 -6.29
CA LYS A 39 9.07 16.64 -6.07
C LYS A 39 9.31 16.31 -4.62
N THR A 40 8.39 16.74 -3.78
CA THR A 40 8.44 16.45 -2.35
C THR A 40 8.71 14.96 -2.28
N LYS A 41 9.85 14.61 -1.65
CA LYS A 41 10.25 13.23 -1.37
C LYS A 41 9.00 12.43 -1.12
N ALA A 42 8.88 11.24 -1.70
CA ALA A 42 7.72 10.39 -1.47
C ALA A 42 7.46 10.43 0.04
N GLN A 43 6.40 11.13 0.44
CA GLN A 43 6.09 11.29 1.85
C GLN A 43 5.51 9.95 2.29
N PHE A 44 6.38 9.07 2.76
CA PHE A 44 6.00 7.92 3.55
C PHE A 44 5.74 8.42 4.97
N MET A 45 4.76 7.85 5.61
CA MET A 45 4.63 8.01 7.05
C MET A 45 5.75 7.20 7.71
N GLU A 46 6.48 7.78 8.62
CA GLU A 46 7.53 7.10 9.38
C GLU A 46 6.93 5.99 10.26
N THR A 47 7.71 4.95 10.53
CA THR A 47 7.24 3.74 11.22
C THR A 47 6.65 4.03 12.60
N ASP A 48 7.26 4.92 13.39
CA ASP A 48 6.74 5.36 14.68
C ASP A 48 5.38 6.05 14.56
N LYS A 49 5.19 6.88 13.53
CA LYS A 49 3.93 7.54 13.23
C LYS A 49 2.85 6.56 12.76
N VAL A 50 3.25 5.47 12.08
CA VAL A 50 2.31 4.40 11.72
C VAL A 50 1.79 3.68 12.97
N HIS A 51 2.64 3.41 13.96
CA HIS A 51 2.18 2.82 15.22
C HIS A 51 1.18 3.73 15.94
N LEU A 52 1.49 5.01 16.08
CA LEU A 52 0.57 5.99 16.66
C LEU A 52 -0.75 6.10 15.85
N LEU A 53 -0.68 6.02 14.52
CA LEU A 53 -1.87 6.01 13.66
C LEU A 53 -2.75 4.79 13.95
N LEU A 54 -2.17 3.60 14.06
CA LEU A 54 -2.91 2.36 14.33
C LEU A 54 -3.54 2.37 15.73
N GLU A 55 -2.82 2.84 16.73
CA GLU A 55 -3.35 3.05 18.10
C GLU A 55 -4.54 4.01 18.09
N GLU A 56 -4.38 5.18 17.46
CA GLU A 56 -5.45 6.16 17.36
C GLU A 56 -6.67 5.59 16.60
N LEU A 57 -6.47 4.82 15.52
CA LEU A 57 -7.54 4.19 14.76
C LEU A 57 -8.33 3.15 15.58
N ALA A 58 -7.71 2.53 16.57
CA ALA A 58 -8.34 1.53 17.44
C ALA A 58 -9.23 2.14 18.55
N ASN A 59 -9.10 3.44 18.86
CA ASN A 59 -9.82 4.08 19.97
C ASN A 59 -11.34 4.02 19.83
N PHE A 60 -11.89 4.13 18.62
CA PHE A 60 -13.31 3.98 18.35
C PHE A 60 -13.58 3.61 16.89
N HIS A 61 -14.74 3.01 16.63
CA HIS A 61 -15.11 2.62 15.28
C HIS A 61 -15.79 3.75 14.52
N SER A 62 -15.43 3.89 13.26
CA SER A 62 -16.16 4.57 12.22
C SER A 62 -15.79 3.99 10.87
N ILE A 63 -16.62 4.16 9.86
CA ILE A 63 -16.39 3.62 8.53
C ILE A 63 -15.07 4.17 7.94
N SER A 64 -14.83 5.49 8.09
CA SER A 64 -13.58 6.12 7.63
C SER A 64 -12.35 5.51 8.32
N ARG A 65 -12.40 5.29 9.64
CA ARG A 65 -11.29 4.72 10.42
C ARG A 65 -10.99 3.30 9.97
N ALA A 66 -12.01 2.49 9.75
CA ALA A 66 -11.84 1.11 9.29
C ALA A 66 -11.23 1.03 7.88
N VAL A 67 -11.63 1.92 6.97
CA VAL A 67 -11.01 2.02 5.64
C VAL A 67 -9.54 2.44 5.74
N ILE A 68 -9.21 3.44 6.59
CA ILE A 68 -7.84 3.89 6.82
C ILE A 68 -7.01 2.77 7.44
N PHE A 69 -7.54 2.06 8.44
CA PHE A 69 -6.89 0.93 9.09
C PHE A 69 -6.51 -0.15 8.08
N LEU A 70 -7.46 -0.59 7.24
CA LEU A 70 -7.17 -1.56 6.20
C LEU A 70 -6.17 -1.05 5.15
N ALA A 71 -6.23 0.23 4.78
CA ALA A 71 -5.28 0.80 3.84
C ALA A 71 -3.83 0.71 4.34
N VAL A 72 -3.61 0.95 5.65
CA VAL A 72 -2.29 0.80 6.29
C VAL A 72 -1.88 -0.66 6.39
N GLN A 73 -2.77 -1.53 6.88
CA GLN A 73 -2.44 -2.93 7.17
C GLN A 73 -2.29 -3.81 5.93
N THR A 74 -2.92 -3.45 4.83
CA THR A 74 -2.96 -4.31 3.63
C THR A 74 -2.34 -3.69 2.39
N GLY A 75 -2.19 -2.37 2.35
CA GLY A 75 -1.77 -1.65 1.16
C GLY A 75 -2.76 -1.72 -0.01
N MET A 76 -4.00 -2.15 0.21
CA MET A 76 -5.04 -2.22 -0.82
C MET A 76 -5.35 -0.83 -1.39
N ARG A 77 -5.82 -0.80 -2.65
CA ARG A 77 -6.35 0.42 -3.24
C ARG A 77 -7.68 0.78 -2.60
N PHE A 78 -8.00 2.07 -2.52
CA PHE A 78 -9.26 2.55 -1.95
C PHE A 78 -10.47 1.86 -2.58
N GLU A 79 -10.50 1.77 -3.92
CA GLU A 79 -11.57 1.14 -4.69
C GLU A 79 -11.73 -0.36 -4.38
N GLU A 80 -10.63 -1.04 -4.05
CA GLU A 80 -10.62 -2.46 -3.64
C GLU A 80 -11.17 -2.61 -2.21
N ILE A 81 -10.79 -1.70 -1.29
CA ILE A 81 -11.26 -1.72 0.11
C ILE A 81 -12.77 -1.54 0.17
N ILE A 82 -13.32 -0.50 -0.47
CA ILE A 82 -14.75 -0.20 -0.42
C ILE A 82 -15.63 -1.21 -1.16
N ALA A 83 -15.02 -2.05 -2.01
CA ALA A 83 -15.69 -3.17 -2.68
C ALA A 83 -15.77 -4.44 -1.82
N LEU A 84 -15.11 -4.48 -0.65
CA LEU A 84 -15.11 -5.67 0.19
C LEU A 84 -16.50 -5.97 0.73
N THR A 85 -16.82 -7.25 0.70
CA THR A 85 -17.99 -7.84 1.33
C THR A 85 -17.56 -8.83 2.42
N LYS A 86 -18.47 -9.23 3.29
CA LYS A 86 -18.18 -10.22 4.34
C LYS A 86 -17.63 -11.54 3.77
N LYS A 87 -18.03 -11.91 2.55
CA LYS A 87 -17.57 -13.14 1.87
C LYS A 87 -16.10 -13.09 1.45
N ASP A 88 -15.52 -11.89 1.32
CA ASP A 88 -14.13 -11.71 0.89
C ASP A 88 -13.14 -11.90 2.06
N ILE A 89 -13.63 -11.99 3.31
CA ILE A 89 -12.78 -12.15 4.51
C ILE A 89 -12.93 -13.57 5.05
N ASN A 90 -11.81 -14.27 5.16
CA ASN A 90 -11.72 -15.55 5.85
C ASN A 90 -10.97 -15.38 7.17
N PHE A 91 -11.73 -15.27 8.26
CA PHE A 91 -11.16 -15.08 9.59
C PHE A 91 -10.33 -16.28 10.08
N ALA A 92 -10.76 -17.52 9.77
CA ALA A 92 -10.05 -18.72 10.15
C ALA A 92 -8.68 -18.84 9.46
N LYS A 93 -8.61 -18.47 8.17
CA LYS A 93 -7.37 -18.44 7.40
C LYS A 93 -6.62 -17.11 7.52
N ARG A 94 -7.18 -16.13 8.23
CA ARG A 94 -6.64 -14.77 8.37
C ARG A 94 -6.27 -14.16 7.01
N SER A 95 -7.26 -14.10 6.11
CA SER A 95 -7.01 -13.66 4.75
C SER A 95 -8.16 -12.86 4.16
N ILE A 96 -7.81 -11.95 3.25
CA ILE A 96 -8.74 -11.14 2.46
C ILE A 96 -8.52 -11.47 1.00
N THR A 97 -9.59 -11.84 0.28
CA THR A 97 -9.56 -12.06 -1.16
C THR A 97 -9.91 -10.77 -1.88
N VAL A 98 -9.00 -10.30 -2.73
CA VAL A 98 -9.18 -9.08 -3.54
C VAL A 98 -9.37 -9.49 -4.99
N ASN A 99 -10.62 -9.49 -5.46
CA ASN A 99 -11.00 -9.92 -6.80
C ASN A 99 -11.84 -8.89 -7.55
N LYS A 100 -12.20 -7.77 -6.91
CA LYS A 100 -13.06 -6.72 -7.46
C LYS A 100 -12.69 -5.35 -6.88
N ALA A 101 -13.19 -4.31 -7.52
CA ALA A 101 -13.11 -2.93 -7.06
C ALA A 101 -14.49 -2.26 -7.19
N TRP A 102 -14.65 -1.10 -6.60
CA TRP A 102 -15.88 -0.31 -6.70
C TRP A 102 -15.63 0.96 -7.50
N ASP A 103 -16.37 1.15 -8.57
CA ASP A 103 -16.32 2.39 -9.33
C ASP A 103 -17.20 3.47 -8.70
N TYR A 104 -16.64 4.22 -7.78
CA TYR A 104 -17.33 5.32 -7.10
C TYR A 104 -17.42 6.61 -7.92
N LYS A 105 -16.74 6.67 -9.08
CA LYS A 105 -16.66 7.90 -9.89
C LYS A 105 -17.72 7.98 -10.97
N TYR A 106 -18.07 6.84 -11.58
CA TYR A 106 -18.91 6.80 -12.77
C TYR A 106 -20.15 5.95 -12.60
N THR A 107 -19.99 4.66 -12.34
CA THR A 107 -21.08 3.69 -12.42
C THR A 107 -21.69 3.31 -11.08
N ASN A 108 -21.00 3.52 -9.95
CA ASN A 108 -21.38 3.03 -8.61
C ASN A 108 -21.71 1.55 -8.60
N THR A 109 -20.88 0.74 -9.25
CA THR A 109 -21.02 -0.72 -9.33
C THR A 109 -19.67 -1.40 -9.11
N PHE A 110 -19.71 -2.74 -8.95
CA PHE A 110 -18.51 -3.55 -8.98
C PHE A 110 -17.88 -3.55 -10.37
N ILE A 111 -16.56 -3.42 -10.38
CA ILE A 111 -15.71 -3.54 -11.58
C ILE A 111 -14.56 -4.49 -11.28
N ASP A 112 -13.88 -4.94 -12.32
CA ASP A 112 -12.64 -5.69 -12.17
C ASP A 112 -11.58 -4.87 -11.46
N THR A 113 -10.66 -5.55 -10.77
CA THR A 113 -9.45 -4.90 -10.26
C THR A 113 -8.64 -4.31 -11.43
N LYS A 114 -7.84 -3.29 -11.17
CA LYS A 114 -7.02 -2.64 -12.20
C LYS A 114 -6.18 -3.62 -13.02
N THR A 115 -5.72 -4.70 -12.40
CA THR A 115 -4.88 -5.74 -13.02
C THR A 115 -5.67 -6.93 -13.53
N LYS A 116 -6.99 -6.97 -13.30
CA LYS A 116 -7.89 -8.09 -13.60
C LYS A 116 -7.46 -9.42 -12.97
N LYS A 117 -6.56 -9.39 -11.99
CA LYS A 117 -6.09 -10.57 -11.26
C LYS A 117 -6.66 -10.57 -9.86
N SER A 118 -7.10 -11.76 -9.42
CA SER A 118 -7.44 -11.98 -8.01
C SER A 118 -6.16 -12.24 -7.21
N ARG A 119 -6.13 -11.77 -5.97
CA ARG A 119 -5.05 -12.08 -5.03
C ARG A 119 -5.59 -12.28 -3.63
N VAL A 120 -4.82 -12.98 -2.80
CA VAL A 120 -5.12 -13.20 -1.39
C VAL A 120 -4.10 -12.47 -0.54
N ILE A 121 -4.58 -11.63 0.38
CA ILE A 121 -3.76 -10.89 1.32
C ILE A 121 -3.91 -11.53 2.70
N TYR A 122 -2.82 -12.04 3.26
CA TYR A 122 -2.78 -12.51 4.64
C TYR A 122 -2.74 -11.33 5.61
N ILE A 123 -3.50 -11.43 6.70
CA ILE A 123 -3.62 -10.43 7.75
C ILE A 123 -3.24 -11.02 9.11
N ASP A 124 -2.71 -10.20 9.98
CA ASP A 124 -2.31 -10.59 11.33
C ASP A 124 -3.52 -10.71 12.28
N ASN A 125 -3.29 -11.23 13.48
CA ASN A 125 -4.34 -11.42 14.48
C ASN A 125 -4.95 -10.10 14.94
N SER A 126 -4.18 -9.03 15.05
CA SER A 126 -4.69 -7.71 15.46
C SER A 126 -5.66 -7.14 14.43
N THR A 127 -5.35 -7.31 13.15
CA THR A 127 -6.24 -6.95 12.03
C THR A 127 -7.54 -7.77 12.06
N VAL A 128 -7.45 -9.08 12.36
CA VAL A 128 -8.64 -9.94 12.52
C VAL A 128 -9.53 -9.43 13.64
N GLN A 129 -8.97 -9.19 14.83
CA GLN A 129 -9.70 -8.69 15.99
C GLN A 129 -10.35 -7.34 15.71
N TYR A 130 -9.61 -6.42 15.11
CA TYR A 130 -10.15 -5.11 14.71
C TYR A 130 -11.34 -5.25 13.76
N LEU A 131 -11.22 -6.08 12.72
CA LEU A 131 -12.30 -6.29 11.76
C LEU A 131 -13.53 -6.95 12.39
N GLN A 132 -13.35 -7.90 13.29
CA GLN A 132 -14.46 -8.54 14.02
C GLN A 132 -15.20 -7.51 14.87
N SER A 133 -14.48 -6.70 15.64
CA SER A 133 -15.05 -5.62 16.45
C SER A 133 -15.74 -4.55 15.59
N TYR A 134 -15.10 -4.15 14.49
CA TYR A 134 -15.72 -3.22 13.52
C TYR A 134 -17.02 -3.77 12.94
N LEU A 135 -17.06 -5.04 12.54
CA LEU A 135 -18.27 -5.66 11.97
C LEU A 135 -19.43 -5.73 12.96
N THR A 136 -19.14 -5.96 14.23
CA THR A 136 -20.15 -5.89 15.30
C THR A 136 -20.71 -4.47 15.39
N TRP A 137 -19.84 -3.47 15.56
CA TRP A 137 -20.23 -2.07 15.57
C TRP A 137 -21.01 -1.66 14.31
N HIS A 138 -20.54 -2.04 13.13
CA HIS A 138 -21.16 -1.68 11.86
C HIS A 138 -22.55 -2.33 11.68
N THR A 139 -22.77 -3.51 12.24
CA THR A 139 -24.08 -4.17 12.23
C THR A 139 -25.10 -3.35 13.05
N ASP A 140 -24.71 -2.87 14.22
CA ASP A 140 -25.56 -2.04 15.06
C ASP A 140 -25.77 -0.65 14.45
N TYR A 141 -24.73 -0.05 13.89
CA TYR A 141 -24.81 1.19 13.13
C TYR A 141 -25.80 1.10 11.96
N MET A 142 -25.78 -0.02 11.20
CA MET A 142 -26.73 -0.23 10.10
C MET A 142 -28.18 -0.33 10.60
N LYS A 143 -28.42 -0.99 11.72
CA LYS A 143 -29.76 -1.09 12.32
C LYS A 143 -30.26 0.27 12.81
N GLU A 144 -29.40 1.01 13.52
CA GLU A 144 -29.75 2.34 14.06
C GLU A 144 -30.15 3.34 12.98
N HIS A 145 -29.53 3.24 11.79
CA HIS A 145 -29.74 4.17 10.69
C HIS A 145 -30.62 3.62 9.56
N ASP A 146 -31.26 2.45 9.75
CA ASP A 146 -32.08 1.76 8.74
C ASP A 146 -31.39 1.61 7.36
N ILE A 147 -30.12 1.21 7.40
CA ILE A 147 -29.29 1.13 6.20
C ILE A 147 -29.60 -0.14 5.40
N GLN A 148 -30.00 0.04 4.15
CA GLN A 148 -30.19 -1.04 3.20
C GLN A 148 -28.87 -1.43 2.54
N ASN A 149 -28.44 -2.69 2.73
CA ASN A 149 -27.16 -3.18 2.23
C ASN A 149 -27.30 -4.51 1.44
N PRO A 150 -28.01 -4.52 0.29
CA PRO A 150 -28.28 -5.74 -0.46
C PRO A 150 -26.98 -6.35 -1.03
N LEU A 151 -25.93 -5.57 -1.25
CA LEU A 151 -24.64 -6.01 -1.75
C LEU A 151 -23.69 -6.51 -0.65
N MET A 152 -24.11 -6.43 0.63
CA MET A 152 -23.34 -6.85 1.80
C MET A 152 -21.96 -6.16 1.89
N LEU A 153 -21.86 -4.91 1.45
CA LEU A 153 -20.64 -4.10 1.51
C LEU A 153 -20.24 -3.82 2.96
N LEU A 154 -18.94 -3.88 3.25
CA LEU A 154 -18.44 -3.65 4.61
C LEU A 154 -18.38 -2.18 5.00
N PHE A 155 -18.30 -1.26 4.04
CA PHE A 155 -18.03 0.16 4.26
C PHE A 155 -19.17 1.04 3.71
N ILE A 156 -20.43 0.60 3.96
CA ILE A 156 -21.63 1.33 3.57
C ILE A 156 -21.98 2.38 4.63
N THR A 157 -22.39 3.56 4.17
CA THR A 157 -22.79 4.70 5.00
C THR A 157 -24.31 4.81 5.13
N TYR A 158 -24.80 5.69 6.01
CA TYR A 158 -26.21 6.00 6.17
C TYR A 158 -26.89 6.57 4.90
N HIS A 159 -26.11 6.88 3.85
CA HIS A 159 -26.64 7.23 2.54
C HIS A 159 -26.90 6.01 1.64
N ASN A 160 -26.84 4.79 2.16
CA ASN A 160 -26.93 3.53 1.40
C ASN A 160 -25.89 3.41 0.27
N LYS A 161 -24.72 4.01 0.46
CA LYS A 161 -23.61 4.03 -0.49
C LYS A 161 -22.29 3.75 0.23
N PRO A 162 -21.30 3.15 -0.45
CA PRO A 162 -19.95 3.07 0.10
C PRO A 162 -19.43 4.46 0.44
N ILE A 163 -18.57 4.53 1.46
CA ILE A 163 -17.91 5.77 1.85
C ILE A 163 -17.06 6.31 0.70
N ASP A 164 -17.01 7.63 0.57
CA ASP A 164 -16.19 8.30 -0.44
C ASP A 164 -14.73 8.53 0.02
N ASN A 165 -13.85 8.74 -0.96
CA ASN A 165 -12.43 8.95 -0.72
C ASN A 165 -12.14 10.27 0.02
N ALA A 166 -12.92 11.31 -0.23
CA ALA A 166 -12.73 12.63 0.39
C ALA A 166 -13.01 12.57 1.89
N SER A 167 -14.08 11.88 2.30
CA SER A 167 -14.43 11.65 3.71
C SER A 167 -13.33 10.90 4.46
N CYS A 168 -12.77 9.84 3.85
CA CYS A 168 -11.65 9.11 4.44
C CYS A 168 -10.39 9.98 4.56
N ASN A 169 -10.04 10.74 3.52
CA ASN A 169 -8.88 11.64 3.57
C ASN A 169 -9.06 12.78 4.57
N LYS A 170 -10.29 13.30 4.75
CA LYS A 170 -10.61 14.30 5.79
C LYS A 170 -10.41 13.72 7.19
N ALA A 171 -10.88 12.50 7.43
CA ALA A 171 -10.66 11.80 8.69
C ALA A 171 -9.15 11.54 8.94
N LEU A 172 -8.44 11.03 7.94
CA LEU A 172 -7.01 10.77 8.02
C LEU A 172 -6.21 12.04 8.33
N LYS A 173 -6.53 13.17 7.68
CA LYS A 173 -5.89 14.46 7.99
C LYS A 173 -6.08 14.88 9.44
N LYS A 174 -7.29 14.69 10.01
CA LYS A 174 -7.54 14.98 11.43
C LYS A 174 -6.67 14.10 12.32
N ILE A 175 -6.61 12.79 12.04
CA ILE A 175 -5.79 11.85 12.82
C ILE A 175 -4.30 12.21 12.72
N CYS A 176 -3.79 12.53 11.52
CA CYS A 176 -2.41 12.99 11.35
C CYS A 176 -2.09 14.20 12.26
N ASN A 177 -3.01 15.16 12.34
CA ASN A 177 -2.83 16.31 13.23
C ASN A 177 -2.80 15.89 14.71
N THR A 178 -3.67 14.96 15.14
CA THR A 178 -3.71 14.46 16.52
C THR A 178 -2.39 13.78 16.91
N ILE A 179 -1.78 13.01 16.01
CA ILE A 179 -0.52 12.29 16.27
C ILE A 179 0.73 13.10 15.90
N ASN A 180 0.59 14.40 15.63
CA ASN A 180 1.69 15.29 15.20
C ASN A 180 2.49 14.71 14.03
N SER A 181 1.78 14.26 12.98
CA SER A 181 2.35 13.76 11.73
C SER A 181 1.98 14.67 10.56
N GLU A 182 2.87 14.74 9.58
CA GLU A 182 2.56 15.37 8.30
C GLU A 182 1.34 14.73 7.65
N PRO A 183 0.42 15.54 7.07
CA PRO A 183 -0.78 15.01 6.44
C PRO A 183 -0.45 14.11 5.25
N VAL A 184 -0.98 12.90 5.26
CA VAL A 184 -0.90 11.95 4.17
C VAL A 184 -2.28 11.66 3.57
N THR A 185 -2.33 11.03 2.40
CA THR A 185 -3.56 10.56 1.76
C THR A 185 -3.65 9.04 1.80
N LEU A 186 -4.84 8.47 1.59
CA LEU A 186 -5.02 7.02 1.49
C LEU A 186 -4.08 6.37 0.46
N HIS A 187 -3.85 7.03 -0.67
CA HIS A 187 -2.90 6.53 -1.67
C HIS A 187 -1.46 6.50 -1.13
N LYS A 188 -1.08 7.48 -0.31
CA LYS A 188 0.24 7.49 0.35
C LYS A 188 0.35 6.45 1.45
N LEU A 189 -0.74 6.05 2.11
CA LEU A 189 -0.71 4.92 3.06
C LEU A 189 -0.35 3.60 2.37
N ARG A 190 -0.79 3.39 1.13
CA ARG A 190 -0.32 2.24 0.34
C ARG A 190 1.20 2.30 0.09
N HIS A 191 1.73 3.48 -0.18
CA HIS A 191 3.18 3.66 -0.29
C HIS A 191 3.88 3.40 1.04
N THR A 192 3.32 3.89 2.14
CA THR A 192 3.80 3.61 3.51
C THR A 192 3.83 2.10 3.76
N HIS A 193 2.73 1.39 3.49
CA HIS A 193 2.68 -0.08 3.62
C HIS A 193 3.77 -0.78 2.80
N THR A 194 4.00 -0.33 1.57
CA THR A 194 5.08 -0.87 0.73
C THR A 194 6.45 -0.66 1.40
N GLY A 195 6.70 0.54 1.89
CA GLY A 195 7.94 0.87 2.62
C GLY A 195 8.15 -0.02 3.85
N LEU A 196 7.12 -0.19 4.68
CA LEU A 196 7.15 -1.04 5.86
C LEU A 196 7.43 -2.52 5.52
N CYS A 197 6.81 -3.06 4.47
CA CYS A 197 7.07 -4.42 4.02
C CYS A 197 8.54 -4.60 3.59
N VAL A 198 9.08 -3.62 2.88
CA VAL A 198 10.48 -3.62 2.43
C VAL A 198 11.42 -3.46 3.63
N GLU A 199 11.12 -2.57 4.57
CA GLU A 199 11.91 -2.37 5.80
C GLU A 199 11.92 -3.63 6.69
N ALA A 200 10.79 -4.34 6.74
CA ALA A 200 10.67 -5.65 7.39
C ALA A 200 11.43 -6.77 6.67
N GLY A 201 12.09 -6.49 5.54
CA GLY A 201 12.86 -7.47 4.78
C GLY A 201 12.02 -8.51 4.03
N MET A 202 10.77 -8.21 3.74
CA MET A 202 9.91 -9.08 2.93
C MET A 202 10.42 -9.16 1.49
N ASP A 203 10.27 -10.34 0.88
CA ASP A 203 10.62 -10.55 -0.52
C ASP A 203 9.86 -9.61 -1.44
N ILE A 204 10.55 -9.00 -2.41
CA ILE A 204 9.99 -7.98 -3.29
C ILE A 204 8.89 -8.52 -4.20
N ILE A 205 9.02 -9.78 -4.64
CA ILE A 205 8.01 -10.44 -5.48
C ILE A 205 6.74 -10.64 -4.66
N TYR A 206 6.90 -11.10 -3.41
CA TYR A 206 5.78 -11.20 -2.47
C TYR A 206 5.10 -9.85 -2.21
N VAL A 207 5.88 -8.78 -2.00
CA VAL A 207 5.31 -7.42 -1.80
C VAL A 207 4.57 -6.95 -3.05
N ALA A 208 5.13 -7.15 -4.24
CA ALA A 208 4.49 -6.79 -5.50
C ALA A 208 3.16 -7.54 -5.69
N ASP A 209 3.16 -8.86 -5.43
CA ASP A 209 1.97 -9.73 -5.49
C ASP A 209 0.90 -9.29 -4.47
N ARG A 210 1.29 -9.07 -3.21
CA ARG A 210 0.41 -8.58 -2.14
C ARG A 210 -0.29 -7.28 -2.52
N LEU A 211 0.44 -6.37 -3.14
CA LEU A 211 -0.09 -5.09 -3.60
C LEU A 211 -0.89 -5.22 -4.92
N GLY A 212 -0.66 -6.24 -5.73
CA GLY A 212 -1.20 -6.37 -7.08
C GLY A 212 -0.57 -5.33 -8.02
N HIS A 213 0.76 -5.30 -8.09
CA HIS A 213 1.51 -4.56 -9.08
C HIS A 213 1.78 -5.45 -10.29
N ASP A 214 1.42 -4.98 -11.49
CA ASP A 214 1.73 -5.70 -12.73
C ASP A 214 3.22 -5.63 -13.08
N ASP A 215 3.86 -4.51 -12.70
CA ASP A 215 5.26 -4.25 -12.94
C ASP A 215 6.01 -4.16 -11.60
N ILE A 216 6.95 -5.07 -11.39
CA ILE A 216 7.82 -5.12 -10.21
C ILE A 216 8.63 -3.83 -10.03
N ASN A 217 8.94 -3.12 -11.13
CA ASN A 217 9.65 -1.85 -11.06
C ASN A 217 8.90 -0.81 -10.23
N THR A 218 7.58 -0.92 -10.14
CA THR A 218 6.77 -0.07 -9.26
C THR A 218 7.14 -0.29 -7.79
N THR A 219 7.44 -1.52 -7.39
CA THR A 219 7.87 -1.88 -6.02
C THR A 219 9.36 -1.61 -5.82
N LEU A 220 10.21 -1.86 -6.84
CA LEU A 220 11.65 -1.62 -6.77
C LEU A 220 12.02 -0.16 -6.47
N LYS A 221 11.23 0.81 -6.90
CA LYS A 221 11.44 2.23 -6.58
C LYS A 221 11.52 2.50 -5.08
N TYR A 222 10.87 1.69 -4.27
CA TYR A 222 10.91 1.83 -2.81
C TYR A 222 12.22 1.31 -2.21
N TYR A 223 12.84 0.30 -2.83
CA TYR A 223 14.14 -0.21 -2.41
C TYR A 223 15.27 0.81 -2.57
N SER A 224 15.23 1.64 -3.58
CA SER A 224 16.27 2.66 -3.82
C SER A 224 16.32 3.74 -2.73
N HIS A 225 15.24 3.96 -2.00
CA HIS A 225 15.14 4.95 -0.93
C HIS A 225 15.51 4.40 0.46
N LEU A 226 15.47 3.07 0.64
CA LEU A 226 15.72 2.40 1.93
C LEU A 226 17.13 1.76 2.00
N SER A 227 18.05 2.16 1.11
CA SER A 227 19.28 1.42 0.79
C SER A 227 20.29 1.25 1.93
N SER A 228 20.35 2.13 2.94
CA SER A 228 21.33 2.02 4.04
C SER A 228 20.97 0.92 5.05
N ASN A 229 19.76 0.95 5.58
CA ASN A 229 19.30 -0.02 6.60
C ASN A 229 19.18 -1.44 6.02
N LEU A 230 18.71 -1.56 4.76
CA LEU A 230 18.65 -2.83 4.06
C LEU A 230 20.02 -3.43 3.77
N ARG A 231 21.03 -2.62 3.48
CA ARG A 231 22.42 -3.11 3.29
C ARG A 231 22.97 -3.72 4.57
N GLN A 232 22.82 -3.03 5.71
CA GLN A 232 23.26 -3.55 7.00
C GLN A 232 22.53 -4.85 7.38
N HIS A 233 21.20 -4.89 7.18
CA HIS A 233 20.41 -6.09 7.44
C HIS A 233 20.79 -7.27 6.54
N ASN A 234 21.06 -7.02 5.26
CA ASN A 234 21.51 -8.06 4.34
C ASN A 234 22.96 -8.49 4.63
N GLN A 235 23.81 -7.58 5.09
CA GLN A 235 25.18 -7.90 5.48
C GLN A 235 25.19 -8.84 6.69
N SER A 236 24.37 -8.58 7.70
CA SER A 236 24.24 -9.51 8.84
C SER A 236 23.68 -10.88 8.46
N LYS A 237 22.81 -10.96 7.44
CA LYS A 237 22.34 -12.24 6.89
C LYS A 237 23.46 -13.00 6.16
N VAL A 238 24.29 -12.30 5.41
CA VAL A 238 25.48 -12.90 4.75
C VAL A 238 26.42 -13.48 5.80
N ASP A 239 26.73 -12.69 6.83
CA ASP A 239 27.59 -13.13 7.93
C ASP A 239 26.98 -14.36 8.64
N ALA A 240 25.68 -14.33 8.96
CA ALA A 240 25.00 -15.45 9.62
C ALA A 240 24.94 -16.71 8.75
N PHE A 241 24.84 -16.57 7.42
CA PHE A 241 24.72 -17.71 6.50
C PHE A 241 26.08 -18.32 6.13
N PHE A 242 27.10 -17.47 5.89
CA PHE A 242 28.40 -17.90 5.41
C PHE A 242 29.46 -18.04 6.51
N THR A 243 29.17 -17.62 7.77
CA THR A 243 30.09 -17.89 8.88
C THR A 243 30.22 -19.39 9.07
N LEU A 244 31.39 -19.92 8.83
CA LEU A 244 31.71 -21.32 9.11
C LEU A 244 31.50 -21.54 10.60
N LYS A 245 30.64 -22.48 10.95
CA LYS A 245 30.58 -23.01 12.32
C LYS A 245 31.92 -23.73 12.53
N THR A 246 32.89 -23.04 13.08
CA THR A 246 34.11 -23.68 13.62
C THR A 246 33.63 -24.57 14.79
N ASN A 247 33.50 -25.89 14.50
CA ASN A 247 33.41 -26.84 15.56
C ASN A 247 34.66 -26.67 16.41
N GLU A 248 34.52 -26.69 17.74
CA GLU A 248 35.59 -26.57 18.74
C GLU A 248 36.66 -27.70 18.66
N ASN A 249 36.77 -28.41 17.54
CA ASN A 249 37.68 -29.54 17.34
C ASN A 249 38.85 -29.25 16.37
N THR A 250 39.15 -27.99 16.03
CA THR A 250 40.30 -27.64 15.20
C THR A 250 41.48 -27.07 16.02
N THR A 251 41.85 -27.72 17.13
CA THR A 251 43.11 -27.46 17.83
C THR A 251 44.27 -28.34 17.33
N ASN A 252 44.16 -28.98 16.15
CA ASN A 252 45.18 -29.94 15.69
C ASN A 252 45.84 -29.61 14.35
N PHE A 253 45.77 -28.37 13.83
CA PHE A 253 46.47 -28.04 12.57
C PHE A 253 47.70 -27.14 12.74
N ALA A 254 48.12 -26.76 13.95
CA ALA A 254 49.23 -25.82 14.17
C ALA A 254 50.51 -26.41 14.80
N THR A 255 50.71 -27.73 14.80
CA THR A 255 51.93 -28.34 15.43
C THR A 255 52.62 -29.38 14.61
N ASN A 256 52.68 -29.27 13.27
CA ASN A 256 53.49 -30.17 12.46
C ASN A 256 54.32 -29.44 11.36
N THR A 257 54.97 -28.35 11.70
CA THR A 257 55.99 -27.72 10.82
C THR A 257 57.15 -27.19 11.64
N THR A 258 57.83 -28.10 12.37
CA THR A 258 59.22 -27.88 12.81
C THR A 258 59.80 -29.22 13.30
N LYS A 259 60.35 -30.00 12.38
CA LYS A 259 61.44 -30.93 12.61
C LYS A 259 61.85 -31.64 11.29
N THR A 260 62.72 -31.00 10.54
CA THR A 260 63.70 -31.68 9.70
C THR A 260 64.79 -30.69 9.31
N THR A 261 65.80 -30.59 10.16
CA THR A 261 67.15 -30.24 9.79
C THR A 261 68.07 -30.91 10.82
N GLU A 262 68.62 -32.05 10.46
CA GLU A 262 69.97 -32.51 10.62
C GLU A 262 70.16 -33.73 9.76
#